data_7970ee0ae04e88802a739473b28396f8
#
_entry.id   7970ee0ae04e88802a739473b28396f8
#
_cell.length_a   1.000
_cell.length_b   1.000
_cell.length_c   1.000
_cell.angle_alpha   90.00
_cell.angle_beta   90.00
_cell.angle_gamma   90.00
#
_symmetry.space_group_name_H-M   'P 1'
#
loop_
_entity.id
_entity.type
_entity.pdbx_description
1 polymer ?
#
loop_
_entity_poly.entity_id
_entity_poly.type
_entity_poly.pdbx_seq_one_letter_code
_entity_poly.pdbx_strand_id
1 'polypeptide(L)'
;MKLCGEFVIRQVMDQTVAIPVGQTALQLNGMILLNDVSKVIWDCLERETDVASIVTALTDAFEVSAEEARTDILEFLDKLRTMQLLDE
;
A
#
# COMPACT_ATOMS: atom_id res chain seq x y z
N MET A 1 -2.05 -1.83 12.27
CA MET A 1 -2.04 -0.69 11.34
C MET A 1 -2.92 -0.97 10.13
N LYS A 2 -3.49 0.06 9.57
CA LYS A 2 -4.26 -0.03 8.34
C LYS A 2 -4.27 1.32 7.64
N LEU A 3 -4.74 1.35 6.40
CA LEU A 3 -4.87 2.58 5.64
C LEU A 3 -5.92 3.51 6.22
N CYS A 4 -5.62 4.80 6.19
CA CYS A 4 -6.59 5.86 6.42
C CYS A 4 -7.01 6.45 5.07
N GLY A 5 -8.25 6.89 4.99
CA GLY A 5 -8.73 7.59 3.81
C GLY A 5 -9.53 6.70 2.87
N GLU A 6 -10.06 7.33 1.85
CA GLU A 6 -10.90 6.68 0.87
C GLU A 6 -10.24 6.72 -0.49
N PHE A 7 -10.14 5.55 -1.14
CA PHE A 7 -9.48 5.42 -2.43
C PHE A 7 -10.26 4.48 -3.32
N VAL A 8 -10.15 4.68 -4.62
CA VAL A 8 -10.58 3.69 -5.61
C VAL A 8 -9.35 3.23 -6.38
N ILE A 9 -9.32 1.94 -6.69
CA ILE A 9 -8.23 1.34 -7.46
C ILE A 9 -8.64 1.29 -8.92
N ARG A 10 -7.76 1.76 -9.80
CA ARG A 10 -8.00 1.78 -11.24
C ARG A 10 -6.78 1.29 -11.99
N GLN A 11 -7.04 0.70 -13.14
CA GLN A 11 -6.01 0.38 -14.12
C GLN A 11 -5.95 1.52 -15.13
N VAL A 12 -4.78 2.11 -15.29
CA VAL A 12 -4.54 3.15 -16.29
C VAL A 12 -3.41 2.65 -17.18
N MET A 13 -3.76 2.18 -18.37
CA MET A 13 -2.83 1.48 -19.26
C MET A 13 -2.30 0.23 -18.53
N ASP A 14 -1.01 0.08 -18.35
CA ASP A 14 -0.43 -1.07 -17.68
C ASP A 14 -0.15 -0.82 -16.19
N GLN A 15 -0.65 0.29 -15.66
CA GLN A 15 -0.37 0.69 -14.29
C GLN A 15 -1.60 0.61 -13.41
N THR A 16 -1.40 0.18 -12.18
CA THR A 16 -2.44 0.21 -11.14
C THR A 16 -2.24 1.47 -10.32
N VAL A 17 -3.32 2.19 -10.09
CA VAL A 17 -3.28 3.43 -9.32
C VAL A 17 -4.35 3.44 -8.24
N ALA A 18 -4.02 4.05 -7.11
CA ALA A 18 -4.98 4.35 -6.05
C ALA A 18 -5.33 5.83 -6.16
N ILE A 19 -6.60 6.12 -6.40
CA ILE A 19 -7.08 7.48 -6.61
C ILE A 19 -7.86 7.91 -5.38
N PRO A 20 -7.46 8.99 -4.70
CA PRO A 20 -8.21 9.46 -3.53
C PRO A 20 -9.57 9.99 -3.94
N VAL A 21 -10.58 9.72 -3.12
CA VAL A 21 -11.94 10.19 -3.33
C VAL A 21 -12.49 10.79 -2.03
N GLY A 22 -13.62 11.49 -2.13
CA GLY A 22 -14.26 12.07 -0.95
C GLY A 22 -13.36 13.05 -0.22
N GLN A 23 -13.36 12.97 1.10
CA GLN A 23 -12.54 13.84 1.96
C GLN A 23 -11.05 13.68 1.69
N THR A 24 -10.62 12.49 1.35
CA THR A 24 -9.22 12.21 1.06
C THR A 24 -8.74 13.00 -0.16
N ALA A 25 -9.60 13.16 -1.16
CA ALA A 25 -9.28 13.93 -2.37
C ALA A 25 -9.03 15.40 -2.07
N LEU A 26 -9.59 15.93 -0.99
CA LEU A 26 -9.39 17.32 -0.58
C LEU A 26 -8.03 17.52 0.09
N GLN A 27 -7.44 16.48 0.65
CA GLN A 27 -6.21 16.54 1.42
C GLN A 27 -5.00 16.06 0.65
N LEU A 28 -5.20 15.21 -0.33
CA LEU A 28 -4.12 14.56 -1.08
C LEU A 28 -4.23 14.90 -2.56
N ASN A 29 -3.19 15.53 -3.09
CA ASN A 29 -3.11 15.85 -4.52
C ASN A 29 -2.50 14.67 -5.27
N GLY A 30 -3.19 14.24 -6.34
CA GLY A 30 -2.67 13.21 -7.22
C GLY A 30 -3.05 11.81 -6.79
N MET A 31 -2.40 10.85 -7.41
CA MET A 31 -2.70 9.44 -7.22
C MET A 31 -1.44 8.70 -6.78
N ILE A 32 -1.62 7.51 -6.22
CA ILE A 32 -0.50 6.67 -5.79
C ILE A 32 -0.34 5.54 -6.79
N LEU A 33 0.85 5.45 -7.40
CA LEU A 33 1.17 4.35 -8.31
C LEU A 33 1.50 3.10 -7.51
N LEU A 34 0.90 1.99 -7.90
CA LEU A 34 1.11 0.70 -7.24
C LEU A 34 1.68 -0.30 -8.25
N ASN A 35 2.88 -0.79 -7.99
CA ASN A 35 3.40 -1.93 -8.74
C ASN A 35 2.84 -3.22 -8.12
N ASP A 36 3.23 -4.38 -8.65
CA ASP A 36 2.69 -5.65 -8.18
C ASP A 36 2.95 -5.88 -6.69
N VAL A 37 4.14 -5.54 -6.22
CA VAL A 37 4.50 -5.71 -4.81
C VAL A 37 3.71 -4.75 -3.92
N SER A 38 3.70 -3.47 -4.25
CA SER A 38 3.00 -2.47 -3.44
C SER A 38 1.48 -2.67 -3.47
N LYS A 39 0.94 -3.27 -4.54
CA LYS A 39 -0.49 -3.60 -4.58
C LYS A 39 -0.84 -4.66 -3.53
N VAL A 40 0.01 -5.67 -3.36
CA VAL A 40 -0.21 -6.69 -2.31
C VAL A 40 -0.13 -6.04 -0.93
N ILE A 41 0.84 -5.17 -0.71
CA ILE A 41 0.95 -4.44 0.57
C ILE A 41 -0.29 -3.60 0.81
N TRP A 42 -0.76 -2.89 -0.20
CA TRP A 42 -1.96 -2.06 -0.14
C TRP A 42 -3.18 -2.90 0.26
N ASP A 43 -3.36 -4.06 -0.40
CA ASP A 43 -4.49 -4.95 -0.11
C ASP A 43 -4.46 -5.43 1.34
N CYS A 44 -3.28 -5.74 1.87
CA CYS A 44 -3.15 -6.12 3.28
C CYS A 44 -3.57 -4.98 4.21
N LEU A 45 -3.25 -3.74 3.84
CA LEU A 45 -3.53 -2.57 4.66
C LEU A 45 -4.99 -2.12 4.60
N GLU A 46 -5.80 -2.69 3.76
CA GLU A 46 -7.23 -2.41 3.73
C GLU A 46 -7.94 -2.94 4.99
N ARG A 47 -7.27 -3.82 5.73
CA ARG A 47 -7.72 -4.35 7.01
C ARG A 47 -6.61 -4.17 8.02
N GLU A 48 -6.97 -4.25 9.29
CA GLU A 48 -5.95 -4.22 10.35
C GLU A 48 -4.93 -5.33 10.13
N THR A 49 -3.65 -4.97 10.10
CA THR A 49 -2.57 -5.92 9.84
C THR A 49 -1.27 -5.48 10.53
N ASP A 50 -0.23 -6.26 10.37
CA ASP A 50 1.10 -5.96 10.88
C ASP A 50 2.17 -6.33 9.84
N VAL A 51 3.41 -5.93 10.09
CA VAL A 51 4.51 -6.16 9.15
C VAL A 51 4.73 -7.66 8.92
N ALA A 52 4.67 -8.47 9.97
CA ALA A 52 4.90 -9.90 9.85
C ALA A 52 3.87 -10.57 8.91
N SER A 53 2.61 -10.16 9.03
CA SER A 53 1.55 -10.68 8.15
C SER A 53 1.75 -10.26 6.71
N ILE A 54 2.19 -9.03 6.49
CA ILE A 54 2.47 -8.53 5.12
C ILE A 54 3.67 -9.26 4.53
N VAL A 55 4.71 -9.53 5.31
CA VAL A 55 5.86 -10.32 4.86
C VAL A 55 5.39 -11.68 4.36
N THR A 56 4.53 -12.35 5.11
CA THR A 56 3.98 -13.66 4.71
C THR A 56 3.22 -13.54 3.38
N ALA A 57 2.41 -12.51 3.23
CA ALA A 57 1.65 -12.29 1.99
C ALA A 57 2.60 -12.10 0.79
N LEU A 58 3.68 -11.36 0.95
CA LEU A 58 4.64 -11.14 -0.13
C LEU A 58 5.44 -12.39 -0.47
N THR A 59 5.89 -13.15 0.53
CA THR A 59 6.65 -14.36 0.28
C THR A 59 5.80 -15.47 -0.32
N ASP A 60 4.49 -15.44 -0.06
CA ASP A 60 3.55 -16.37 -0.70
C ASP A 60 3.26 -15.98 -2.16
N ALA A 61 3.23 -14.69 -2.45
CA ALA A 61 2.87 -14.19 -3.78
C ALA A 61 4.05 -14.11 -4.75
N PHE A 62 5.26 -13.92 -4.24
CA PHE A 62 6.45 -13.68 -5.05
C PHE A 62 7.62 -14.51 -4.56
N GLU A 63 8.58 -14.77 -5.46
CA GLU A 63 9.83 -15.44 -5.11
C GLU A 63 10.82 -14.43 -4.51
N VAL A 64 10.54 -13.99 -3.30
CA VAL A 64 11.40 -13.04 -2.57
C VAL A 64 11.69 -13.60 -1.19
N SER A 65 12.85 -13.23 -0.63
CA SER A 65 13.18 -13.59 0.73
C SER A 65 12.35 -12.75 1.71
N ALA A 66 12.20 -13.23 2.93
CA ALA A 66 11.53 -12.46 3.98
C ALA A 66 12.24 -11.13 4.22
N GLU A 67 13.56 -11.10 4.11
CA GLU A 67 14.35 -9.90 4.30
C GLU A 67 14.08 -8.85 3.22
N GLU A 68 14.05 -9.27 1.96
CA GLU A 68 13.71 -8.39 0.84
C GLU A 68 12.28 -7.87 0.97
N ALA A 69 11.35 -8.75 1.30
CA ALA A 69 9.96 -8.37 1.50
C ALA A 69 9.82 -7.32 2.59
N ARG A 70 10.52 -7.51 3.71
CA ARG A 70 10.48 -6.59 4.83
C ARG A 70 11.01 -5.21 4.44
N THR A 71 12.10 -5.15 3.68
CA THR A 71 12.67 -3.89 3.20
C THR A 71 11.65 -3.13 2.33
N ASP A 72 11.04 -3.83 1.38
CA ASP A 72 10.04 -3.21 0.50
C ASP A 72 8.83 -2.71 1.28
N ILE A 73 8.39 -3.49 2.25
CA ILE A 73 7.26 -3.12 3.10
C ILE A 73 7.57 -1.85 3.88
N LEU A 74 8.73 -1.80 4.53
CA LEU A 74 9.08 -0.65 5.35
C LEU A 74 9.22 0.62 4.53
N GLU A 75 9.77 0.53 3.32
CA GLU A 75 9.87 1.68 2.43
C GLU A 75 8.48 2.20 2.02
N PHE A 76 7.57 1.29 1.69
CA PHE A 76 6.22 1.68 1.30
C PHE A 76 5.44 2.27 2.47
N LEU A 77 5.57 1.68 3.65
CA LEU A 77 4.94 2.22 4.86
C LEU A 77 5.44 3.62 5.18
N ASP A 78 6.74 3.89 4.99
CA ASP A 78 7.28 5.22 5.23
C ASP A 78 6.68 6.25 4.28
N LYS A 79 6.45 5.89 3.02
CA LYS A 79 5.75 6.78 2.08
C LYS A 79 4.36 7.10 2.56
N LEU A 80 3.63 6.08 3.01
CA LEU A 80 2.26 6.27 3.49
C LEU A 80 2.23 7.11 4.76
N ARG A 81 3.19 6.94 5.67
CA ARG A 81 3.29 7.76 6.88
C ARG A 81 3.54 9.22 6.53
N THR A 82 4.43 9.48 5.59
CA THR A 82 4.72 10.84 5.14
C THR A 82 3.47 11.52 4.59
N MET A 83 2.59 10.75 3.95
CA MET A 83 1.32 11.24 3.43
C MET A 83 0.20 11.24 4.47
N GLN A 84 0.49 10.77 5.69
CA GLN A 84 -0.50 10.64 6.76
C GLN A 84 -1.65 9.69 6.40
N LEU A 85 -1.31 8.59 5.74
CA LEU A 85 -2.28 7.61 5.27
C LEU A 85 -2.27 6.30 6.07
N LEU A 86 -1.49 6.22 7.15
CA LEU A 86 -1.48 5.04 8.01
C LEU A 86 -2.09 5.35 9.37
N ASP A 87 -2.99 4.49 9.77
CA ASP A 87 -3.57 4.46 11.12
C ASP A 87 -2.83 3.37 11.90
N GLU A 88 -1.99 3.79 12.80
CA GLU A 88 -1.21 2.92 13.65
C GLU A 88 -1.74 2.97 15.07
#